data_507505585819d4d1ed98f12385b5b1ca
#
_entry.id   507505585819d4d1ed98f12385b5b1ca
#
_cell.length_a   1.000
_cell.length_b   1.000
_cell.length_c   1.000
_cell.angle_alpha   90.00
_cell.angle_beta   90.00
_cell.angle_gamma   90.00
#
_symmetry.space_group_name_H-M   'P 1'
#
loop_
_entity.id
_entity.type
_entity.pdbx_description
1 polymer ?
#
loop_
_entity_poly.entity_id
_entity_poly.type
_entity_poly.pdbx_seq_one_letter_code
_entity_poly.pdbx_strand_id
1 'polypeptide(L)'
;MVTASTYDVNDADANSLAWSGVGQYTDLVTPYHMMRIMGAIANGGVPVEPHLVSSMSGGGENYAYSVETGERMMSESTAQALQTMLRNNVASYYASGMFPSGMEVCAKTGTGEVGEDKEPNGWVSGFCANQYTPYAFAVVVEEGGFGSASAAPIASELLSQLQ
;
A
#
# COMPACT_ATOMS: atom_id res chain seq x y z
N MET A 1 -9.55 -17.49 -5.24
CA MET A 1 -9.64 -17.26 -3.79
C MET A 1 -8.43 -16.43 -3.43
N VAL A 2 -8.61 -15.27 -2.80
CA VAL A 2 -7.48 -14.42 -2.40
C VAL A 2 -6.98 -14.95 -1.06
N THR A 3 -5.67 -15.17 -0.93
CA THR A 3 -5.07 -15.57 0.35
C THR A 3 -5.21 -14.42 1.35
N ALA A 4 -5.64 -14.72 2.57
CA ALA A 4 -5.74 -13.72 3.62
C ALA A 4 -4.35 -13.29 4.10
N SER A 5 -4.21 -12.03 4.49
CA SER A 5 -3.05 -11.59 5.29
C SER A 5 -3.12 -12.21 6.68
N THR A 6 -1.98 -12.47 7.28
CA THR A 6 -1.88 -13.06 8.61
C THR A 6 -1.01 -12.20 9.52
N TYR A 7 -1.38 -12.14 10.79
CA TYR A 7 -0.64 -11.53 11.87
C TYR A 7 -0.83 -12.41 13.10
N ASP A 8 0.21 -13.11 13.52
CA ASP A 8 0.16 -13.99 14.66
C ASP A 8 1.40 -13.83 15.55
N VAL A 9 1.19 -13.31 16.74
CA VAL A 9 2.22 -13.06 17.76
C VAL A 9 1.91 -13.77 19.09
N ASN A 10 0.98 -14.72 19.09
CA ASN A 10 0.53 -15.36 20.34
C ASN A 10 1.67 -16.07 21.09
N ASP A 11 2.57 -16.71 20.36
CA ASP A 11 3.73 -17.42 20.91
C ASP A 11 5.06 -16.66 20.71
N ALA A 12 4.99 -15.36 20.35
CA ALA A 12 6.18 -14.57 20.08
C ALA A 12 6.93 -14.21 21.38
N ASP A 13 8.22 -14.46 21.41
CA ASP A 13 9.11 -13.90 22.43
C ASP A 13 9.34 -12.38 22.17
N ALA A 14 10.08 -11.73 23.05
CA ALA A 14 10.32 -10.30 22.95
C ALA A 14 11.07 -9.91 21.65
N ASN A 15 11.94 -10.77 21.14
CA ASN A 15 12.68 -10.54 19.89
C ASN A 15 11.73 -10.69 18.68
N SER A 16 10.96 -11.77 18.64
CA SER A 16 9.96 -12.04 17.59
C SER A 16 8.90 -10.93 17.52
N LEU A 17 8.44 -10.45 18.69
CA LEU A 17 7.50 -9.33 18.77
C LEU A 17 8.13 -8.03 18.23
N ALA A 18 9.41 -7.78 18.50
CA ALA A 18 10.12 -6.64 17.95
C ALA A 18 10.28 -6.74 16.42
N TRP A 19 10.54 -7.92 15.89
CA TRP A 19 10.59 -8.17 14.44
C TRP A 19 9.21 -7.98 13.78
N SER A 20 8.13 -8.44 14.38
CA SER A 20 6.78 -8.16 13.92
C SER A 20 6.48 -6.66 13.89
N GLY A 21 6.98 -5.90 14.87
CA GLY A 21 6.84 -4.44 14.91
C GLY A 21 7.44 -3.68 13.72
N VAL A 22 8.33 -4.31 12.96
CA VAL A 22 8.92 -3.76 11.72
C VAL A 22 8.42 -4.49 10.46
N GLY A 23 7.37 -5.33 10.58
CA GLY A 23 6.74 -6.01 9.45
C GLY A 23 7.49 -7.25 8.98
N GLN A 24 8.14 -7.94 9.90
CA GLN A 24 8.85 -9.21 9.68
C GLN A 24 8.23 -10.33 10.54
N TYR A 25 8.98 -11.38 10.79
CA TYR A 25 8.54 -12.56 11.54
C TYR A 25 7.48 -13.36 10.77
N THR A 26 6.29 -13.56 11.34
CA THR A 26 5.18 -14.30 10.70
C THR A 26 4.17 -13.37 10.01
N ASP A 27 4.46 -12.08 9.91
CA ASP A 27 3.58 -11.11 9.31
C ASP A 27 3.53 -11.30 7.79
N LEU A 28 2.40 -11.72 7.27
CA LEU A 28 2.16 -11.89 5.85
C LEU A 28 1.05 -10.95 5.38
N VAL A 29 1.38 -10.12 4.40
CA VAL A 29 0.43 -9.17 3.83
C VAL A 29 0.34 -9.35 2.31
N THR A 30 -0.88 -9.36 1.79
CA THR A 30 -1.07 -9.33 0.33
C THR A 30 -0.94 -7.90 -0.20
N PRO A 31 -0.47 -7.70 -1.45
CA PRO A 31 -0.45 -6.37 -2.08
C PRO A 31 -1.82 -5.69 -2.07
N TYR A 32 -2.88 -6.46 -2.29
CA TYR A 32 -4.26 -5.97 -2.21
C TYR A 32 -4.60 -5.39 -0.83
N HIS A 33 -4.26 -6.10 0.25
CA HIS A 33 -4.52 -5.63 1.62
C HIS A 33 -3.69 -4.39 1.94
N MET A 34 -2.41 -4.37 1.54
CA MET A 34 -1.55 -3.19 1.74
C MET A 34 -2.09 -1.97 0.98
N MET A 35 -2.56 -2.14 -0.26
CA MET A 35 -3.20 -1.08 -1.03
C MET A 35 -4.46 -0.55 -0.30
N ARG A 36 -5.31 -1.42 0.26
CA ARG A 36 -6.48 -1.01 1.06
C ARG A 36 -6.09 -0.22 2.31
N ILE A 37 -5.02 -0.62 3.00
CA ILE A 37 -4.50 0.13 4.16
C ILE A 37 -4.05 1.54 3.73
N MET A 38 -3.30 1.65 2.65
CA MET A 38 -2.86 2.94 2.11
C MET A 38 -4.03 3.80 1.65
N GLY A 39 -5.03 3.22 1.02
CA GLY A 39 -6.29 3.89 0.68
C GLY A 39 -7.07 4.37 1.91
N ALA A 40 -7.12 3.57 2.98
CA ALA A 40 -7.73 3.98 4.24
C ALA A 40 -7.00 5.16 4.88
N ILE A 41 -5.66 5.15 4.89
CA ILE A 41 -4.85 6.29 5.38
C ILE A 41 -5.19 7.55 4.56
N ALA A 42 -5.22 7.46 3.24
CA ALA A 42 -5.56 8.56 2.34
C ALA A 42 -6.98 9.11 2.62
N ASN A 43 -7.93 8.23 2.94
CA ASN A 43 -9.34 8.52 3.17
C ASN A 43 -9.69 8.68 4.66
N GLY A 44 -8.82 9.26 5.46
CA GLY A 44 -9.10 9.59 6.87
C GLY A 44 -9.39 8.40 7.78
N GLY A 45 -8.87 7.21 7.45
CA GLY A 45 -8.95 5.99 8.24
C GLY A 45 -10.07 5.02 7.84
N VAL A 46 -10.80 5.29 6.77
CA VAL A 46 -11.88 4.42 6.26
C VAL A 46 -11.50 3.83 4.91
N PRO A 47 -11.38 2.50 4.77
CA PRO A 47 -11.07 1.88 3.48
C PRO A 47 -12.25 1.96 2.52
N VAL A 48 -11.93 2.06 1.23
CA VAL A 48 -12.89 1.83 0.13
C VAL A 48 -12.73 0.39 -0.33
N GLU A 49 -13.85 -0.29 -0.60
CA GLU A 49 -13.82 -1.67 -1.10
C GLU A 49 -13.56 -1.66 -2.61
N PRO A 50 -12.41 -2.17 -3.07
CA PRO A 50 -12.09 -2.21 -4.49
C PRO A 50 -12.98 -3.18 -5.27
N HIS A 51 -13.33 -2.82 -6.51
CA HIS A 51 -14.09 -3.64 -7.44
C HIS A 51 -13.47 -3.57 -8.84
N LEU A 52 -13.70 -4.59 -9.65
CA LEU A 52 -13.20 -4.67 -11.03
C LEU A 52 -14.26 -4.32 -12.07
N VAL A 53 -15.54 -4.34 -11.68
CA VAL A 53 -16.66 -4.08 -12.60
C VAL A 53 -17.38 -2.83 -12.13
N SER A 54 -17.36 -1.78 -12.94
CA SER A 54 -18.05 -0.53 -12.63
C SER A 54 -19.55 -0.57 -13.02
N SER A 55 -19.88 -1.30 -14.10
CA SER A 55 -21.24 -1.46 -14.54
C SER A 55 -21.40 -2.70 -15.41
N MET A 56 -22.62 -3.24 -15.44
CA MET A 56 -23.05 -4.30 -16.36
C MET A 56 -24.38 -3.88 -16.97
N SER A 57 -24.56 -4.13 -18.28
CA SER A 57 -25.83 -3.92 -18.98
C SER A 57 -26.11 -5.10 -19.92
N GLY A 58 -27.36 -5.57 -19.97
CA GLY A 58 -27.81 -6.66 -20.84
C GLY A 58 -28.95 -7.44 -20.20
N GLY A 59 -29.63 -8.27 -21.02
CA GLY A 59 -30.71 -9.14 -20.53
C GLY A 59 -31.92 -8.43 -19.91
N GLY A 60 -32.05 -7.11 -20.09
CA GLY A 60 -33.12 -6.32 -19.48
C GLY A 60 -32.75 -5.73 -18.10
N GLU A 61 -31.57 -6.01 -17.59
CA GLU A 61 -31.07 -5.45 -16.32
C GLU A 61 -29.85 -4.57 -16.57
N ASN A 62 -29.78 -3.47 -15.79
CA ASN A 62 -28.62 -2.60 -15.72
C ASN A 62 -28.15 -2.53 -14.26
N TYR A 63 -26.89 -2.82 -14.05
CA TYR A 63 -26.22 -2.70 -12.76
C TYR A 63 -25.12 -1.65 -12.84
N ALA A 64 -25.08 -0.74 -11.88
CA ALA A 64 -23.96 0.17 -11.69
C ALA A 64 -23.41 -0.04 -10.27
N TYR A 65 -22.10 -0.19 -10.16
CA TYR A 65 -21.46 -0.33 -8.87
C TYR A 65 -21.53 1.01 -8.10
N SER A 66 -21.95 0.93 -6.84
CA SER A 66 -21.86 2.06 -5.91
C SER A 66 -20.60 1.91 -5.04
N VAL A 67 -19.95 3.02 -4.74
CA VAL A 67 -18.80 3.02 -3.83
C VAL A 67 -19.22 2.48 -2.47
N GLU A 68 -18.57 1.42 -2.03
CA GLU A 68 -18.74 0.81 -0.71
C GLU A 68 -17.52 1.11 0.15
N THR A 69 -17.75 1.35 1.44
CA THR A 69 -16.68 1.57 2.43
C THR A 69 -16.71 0.47 3.48
N GLY A 70 -15.54 0.06 3.92
CA GLY A 70 -15.40 -0.88 5.04
C GLY A 70 -15.45 -0.19 6.40
N GLU A 71 -15.27 -0.98 7.45
CA GLU A 71 -15.17 -0.47 8.81
C GLU A 71 -13.92 0.41 8.97
N ARG A 72 -14.04 1.45 9.78
CA ARG A 72 -12.93 2.35 10.10
C ARG A 72 -11.74 1.58 10.69
N MET A 73 -10.58 1.66 10.05
CA MET A 73 -9.35 0.98 10.49
C MET A 73 -8.59 1.77 11.55
N MET A 74 -8.68 3.11 11.51
CA MET A 74 -7.97 4.00 12.45
C MET A 74 -8.72 5.33 12.61
N SER A 75 -8.38 6.07 13.67
CA SER A 75 -8.93 7.41 13.86
C SER A 75 -8.48 8.36 12.74
N GLU A 76 -9.27 9.40 12.48
CA GLU A 76 -8.91 10.43 11.51
C GLU A 76 -7.59 11.12 11.86
N SER A 77 -7.36 11.41 13.14
CA SER A 77 -6.11 12.00 13.61
C SER A 77 -4.90 11.09 13.38
N THR A 78 -5.05 9.78 13.54
CA THR A 78 -4.00 8.80 13.22
C THR A 78 -3.72 8.78 11.72
N ALA A 79 -4.77 8.77 10.89
CA ALA A 79 -4.62 8.82 9.45
C ALA A 79 -3.89 10.10 8.99
N GLN A 80 -4.24 11.26 9.52
CA GLN A 80 -3.57 12.54 9.23
C GLN A 80 -2.08 12.54 9.64
N ALA A 81 -1.76 11.96 10.80
CA ALA A 81 -0.37 11.80 11.23
C ALA A 81 0.42 10.92 10.26
N LEU A 82 -0.15 9.79 9.85
CA LEU A 82 0.47 8.87 8.86
C LEU A 82 0.63 9.53 7.50
N GLN A 83 -0.36 10.29 7.02
CA GLN A 83 -0.25 11.06 5.77
C GLN A 83 0.95 12.01 5.82
N THR A 84 1.11 12.75 6.93
CA THR A 84 2.24 13.66 7.13
C THR A 84 3.58 12.92 7.13
N MET A 85 3.67 11.79 7.83
CA MET A 85 4.88 10.98 7.89
C MET A 85 5.25 10.42 6.52
N LEU A 86 4.29 9.87 5.78
CA LEU A 86 4.50 9.29 4.45
C LEU A 86 4.90 10.35 3.41
N ARG A 87 4.32 11.55 3.48
CA ARG A 87 4.71 12.69 2.67
C ARG A 87 6.15 13.12 2.95
N ASN A 88 6.50 13.29 4.23
CA ASN A 88 7.84 13.66 4.65
C ASN A 88 8.87 12.59 4.26
N ASN A 89 8.49 11.32 4.31
CA ASN A 89 9.35 10.22 3.89
C ASN A 89 9.73 10.34 2.40
N VAL A 90 8.76 10.62 1.52
CA VAL A 90 9.04 10.85 0.10
C VAL A 90 9.91 12.08 -0.11
N ALA A 91 9.60 13.19 0.57
CA ALA A 91 10.34 14.44 0.40
C ALA A 91 11.79 14.39 0.92
N SER A 92 12.07 13.55 1.94
CA SER A 92 13.35 13.58 2.66
C SER A 92 14.28 12.41 2.36
N TYR A 93 13.73 11.22 2.04
CA TYR A 93 14.50 9.97 1.97
C TYR A 93 14.60 9.38 0.58
N TYR A 94 13.75 9.78 -0.38
CA TYR A 94 13.86 9.31 -1.75
C TYR A 94 14.62 10.31 -2.61
N ALA A 95 15.27 9.80 -3.65
CA ALA A 95 15.97 10.64 -4.61
C ALA A 95 15.02 11.70 -5.17
N SER A 96 15.49 12.92 -5.31
CA SER A 96 14.73 14.00 -5.93
C SER A 96 14.26 13.56 -7.32
N GLY A 97 12.95 13.64 -7.56
CA GLY A 97 12.36 13.21 -8.84
C GLY A 97 12.07 11.71 -8.94
N MET A 98 12.17 10.94 -7.86
CA MET A 98 11.79 9.52 -7.87
C MET A 98 10.32 9.31 -8.25
N PHE A 99 9.43 10.19 -7.81
CA PHE A 99 8.01 10.14 -8.15
C PHE A 99 7.60 11.35 -8.97
N PRO A 100 6.54 11.25 -9.81
CA PRO A 100 6.06 12.35 -10.63
C PRO A 100 5.69 13.56 -9.77
N SER A 101 6.18 14.73 -10.19
CA SER A 101 5.81 16.00 -9.55
C SER A 101 4.33 16.28 -9.82
N GLY A 102 3.61 16.79 -8.84
CA GLY A 102 2.19 17.13 -8.98
C GLY A 102 1.21 16.05 -8.47
N MET A 103 1.63 14.80 -8.33
CA MET A 103 0.78 13.77 -7.72
C MET A 103 0.79 13.78 -6.18
N GLU A 104 1.70 14.50 -5.57
CA GLU A 104 1.84 14.58 -4.10
C GLU A 104 1.93 13.18 -3.46
N VAL A 105 2.86 12.36 -3.94
CA VAL A 105 3.00 10.98 -3.51
C VAL A 105 3.40 10.90 -2.05
N CYS A 106 2.68 10.08 -1.31
CA CYS A 106 2.92 9.68 0.08
C CYS A 106 3.21 8.18 0.08
N ALA A 107 4.44 7.76 0.40
CA ALA A 107 4.81 6.36 0.24
C ALA A 107 5.88 5.89 1.23
N LYS A 108 5.98 4.56 1.36
CA LYS A 108 7.06 3.87 2.08
C LYS A 108 7.52 2.65 1.27
N THR A 109 8.83 2.53 1.09
CA THR A 109 9.44 1.29 0.60
C THR A 109 9.61 0.29 1.74
N GLY A 110 9.62 -0.98 1.40
CA GLY A 110 9.91 -2.09 2.28
C GLY A 110 10.90 -3.05 1.63
N THR A 111 11.52 -3.86 2.47
CA THR A 111 12.41 -4.96 2.06
C THR A 111 12.05 -6.12 2.95
N GLY A 112 11.31 -7.09 2.42
CA GLY A 112 10.80 -8.24 3.16
C GLY A 112 11.70 -9.45 2.97
N GLU A 113 12.37 -9.90 4.03
CA GLU A 113 13.16 -11.12 3.99
C GLU A 113 12.27 -12.35 3.84
N VAL A 114 12.63 -13.28 2.96
CA VAL A 114 11.82 -14.45 2.59
C VAL A 114 12.55 -15.78 2.76
N GLY A 115 13.75 -15.76 3.34
CA GLY A 115 14.58 -16.94 3.63
C GLY A 115 16.06 -16.68 3.47
N GLU A 116 16.91 -17.59 3.99
CA GLU A 116 18.36 -17.41 4.03
C GLU A 116 19.04 -17.46 2.64
N ASP A 117 18.45 -18.20 1.69
CA ASP A 117 19.00 -18.42 0.35
C ASP A 117 18.28 -17.62 -0.75
N LYS A 118 17.52 -16.61 -0.38
CA LYS A 118 16.72 -15.80 -1.32
C LYS A 118 17.00 -14.32 -1.15
N GLU A 119 16.96 -13.61 -2.27
CA GLU A 119 16.91 -12.15 -2.23
C GLU A 119 15.60 -11.70 -1.60
N PRO A 120 15.60 -10.61 -0.83
CA PRO A 120 14.38 -10.07 -0.23
C PRO A 120 13.36 -9.63 -1.28
N ASN A 121 12.09 -9.63 -0.90
CA ASN A 121 11.04 -9.00 -1.70
C ASN A 121 11.10 -7.49 -1.54
N GLY A 122 11.25 -6.79 -2.67
CA GLY A 122 11.21 -5.33 -2.71
C GLY A 122 9.78 -4.81 -2.75
N TRP A 123 9.40 -3.93 -1.81
CA TRP A 123 8.08 -3.36 -1.69
C TRP A 123 8.08 -1.84 -1.83
N VAL A 124 7.02 -1.30 -2.37
CA VAL A 124 6.59 0.09 -2.16
C VAL A 124 5.07 0.14 -2.07
N SER A 125 4.55 0.89 -1.13
CA SER A 125 3.12 1.16 -1.01
C SER A 125 2.88 2.61 -0.65
N GLY A 126 1.76 3.16 -1.11
CA GLY A 126 1.48 4.58 -0.92
C GLY A 126 0.16 5.01 -1.53
N PHE A 127 0.00 6.31 -1.59
CA PHE A 127 -1.13 6.97 -2.23
C PHE A 127 -0.72 8.34 -2.77
N CYS A 128 -1.51 8.87 -3.69
CA CYS A 128 -1.40 10.24 -4.18
C CYS A 128 -2.38 11.12 -3.38
N ALA A 129 -1.86 12.17 -2.76
CA ALA A 129 -2.66 13.10 -1.95
C ALA A 129 -3.32 14.20 -2.79
N ASN A 130 -2.98 14.29 -4.09
CA ASN A 130 -3.61 15.21 -5.01
C ASN A 130 -5.08 14.80 -5.27
N GLN A 131 -6.01 15.73 -5.08
CA GLN A 131 -7.45 15.47 -5.24
C GLN A 131 -7.89 15.08 -6.66
N TYR A 132 -7.08 15.38 -7.67
CA TYR A 132 -7.37 15.05 -9.08
C TYR A 132 -6.85 13.67 -9.49
N THR A 133 -5.95 13.11 -8.69
CA THR A 133 -5.31 11.79 -8.92
C THR A 133 -5.31 10.96 -7.63
N PRO A 134 -6.49 10.64 -7.05
CA PRO A 134 -6.60 10.01 -5.73
C PRO A 134 -6.35 8.50 -5.82
N TYR A 135 -5.15 8.09 -6.19
CA TYR A 135 -4.77 6.68 -6.32
C TYR A 135 -4.12 6.17 -5.04
N ALA A 136 -4.44 4.94 -4.66
CA ALA A 136 -3.66 4.16 -3.71
C ALA A 136 -3.00 2.99 -4.45
N PHE A 137 -1.78 2.64 -4.07
CA PHE A 137 -1.01 1.63 -4.77
C PHE A 137 -0.16 0.76 -3.82
N ALA A 138 0.12 -0.46 -4.27
CA ALA A 138 1.14 -1.33 -3.71
C ALA A 138 1.82 -2.08 -4.85
N VAL A 139 3.15 -2.10 -4.84
CA VAL A 139 3.97 -2.85 -5.78
C VAL A 139 4.92 -3.75 -4.99
N VAL A 140 5.01 -4.99 -5.40
CA VAL A 140 5.98 -5.95 -4.87
C VAL A 140 6.76 -6.57 -6.03
N VAL A 141 8.06 -6.73 -5.83
CA VAL A 141 8.95 -7.46 -6.73
C VAL A 141 9.55 -8.60 -5.93
N GLU A 142 9.11 -9.82 -6.23
CA GLU A 142 9.64 -11.02 -5.58
C GLU A 142 11.12 -11.18 -5.89
N GLU A 143 11.91 -11.48 -4.85
CA GLU A 143 13.37 -11.60 -4.94
C GLU A 143 14.03 -10.37 -5.61
N GLY A 144 13.41 -9.19 -5.47
CA GLY A 144 13.85 -7.95 -6.12
C GLY A 144 14.83 -7.11 -5.30
N GLY A 145 15.24 -7.58 -4.13
CA GLY A 145 16.14 -6.84 -3.25
C GLY A 145 15.48 -5.62 -2.62
N PHE A 146 16.19 -4.49 -2.59
CA PHE A 146 15.67 -3.28 -1.96
C PHE A 146 14.48 -2.68 -2.71
N GLY A 147 13.37 -2.41 -2.01
CA GLY A 147 12.18 -1.83 -2.60
C GLY A 147 12.39 -0.46 -3.26
N SER A 148 13.36 0.32 -2.78
CA SER A 148 13.74 1.59 -3.42
C SER A 148 14.41 1.41 -4.79
N ALA A 149 15.04 0.26 -5.03
CA ALA A 149 15.75 -0.04 -6.29
C ALA A 149 14.87 -0.83 -7.27
N SER A 150 13.89 -1.59 -6.80
CA SER A 150 13.04 -2.46 -7.62
C SER A 150 11.60 -1.98 -7.73
N ALA A 151 10.87 -1.92 -6.62
CA ALA A 151 9.44 -1.63 -6.63
C ALA A 151 9.13 -0.12 -6.84
N ALA A 152 9.93 0.79 -6.27
CA ALA A 152 9.66 2.22 -6.36
C ALA A 152 9.79 2.77 -7.79
N PRO A 153 10.77 2.37 -8.62
CA PRO A 153 10.81 2.78 -10.03
C PRO A 153 9.59 2.32 -10.83
N ILE A 154 9.09 1.11 -10.58
CA ILE A 154 7.88 0.58 -11.23
C ILE A 154 6.65 1.42 -10.84
N ALA A 155 6.48 1.71 -9.55
CA ALA A 155 5.40 2.57 -9.09
C ALA A 155 5.49 3.98 -9.70
N SER A 156 6.70 4.54 -9.79
CA SER A 156 6.94 5.85 -10.40
C SER A 156 6.54 5.88 -11.87
N GLU A 157 6.96 4.89 -12.65
CA GLU A 157 6.60 4.79 -14.06
C GLU A 157 5.10 4.64 -14.24
N LEU A 158 4.45 3.75 -13.46
CA LEU A 158 3.00 3.58 -13.49
C LEU A 158 2.27 4.90 -13.20
N LEU A 159 2.66 5.60 -12.13
CA LEU A 159 2.04 6.86 -11.75
C LEU A 159 2.26 7.95 -12.80
N SER A 160 3.39 7.94 -13.51
CA SER A 160 3.66 8.86 -14.62
C SER A 160 2.67 8.72 -15.78
N GLN A 161 2.14 7.52 -15.99
CA GLN A 161 1.15 7.25 -17.04
C GLN A 161 -0.28 7.64 -16.63
N LEU A 162 -0.51 7.90 -15.34
CA LEU A 162 -1.81 8.23 -14.78
C LEU A 162 -1.98 9.73 -14.48
N GLN A 163 -1.01 10.57 -14.88
CA GLN A 163 -1.07 12.03 -14.75
C GLN A 163 -2.10 12.68 -15.69
#